data_9d32dd5950cd9b08d30517606ea78501
#
_entry.id   9d32dd5950cd9b08d30517606ea78501
#
_cell.length_a   1.000
_cell.length_b   1.000
_cell.length_c   1.000
_cell.angle_alpha   90.00
_cell.angle_beta   90.00
_cell.angle_gamma   90.00
#
_symmetry.space_group_name_H-M   'P 1'
#
loop_
_entity.id
_entity.type
_entity.pdbx_description
1 polymer ?
#
loop_
_entity_poly.entity_id
_entity_poly.type
_entity_poly.pdbx_seq_one_letter_code
_entity_poly.pdbx_strand_id
1 'polypeptide(L)'
;MVERHLREKQVYRIDHYLGKDTVNNILATRFSNIILEPLWNRQYIDEVQIFATETIGCEGRSQYYETSGAVRDMLQNHMLQVLALVAMEAPCRMNARELRREKTKVLAATRLGTDVILGQYDGYRSEEGVDPNSSTPTSVAGTLYVDNWRWEGVPFRFMTGKKMPYQCVEVVIKLKAPPLHLYDGEVNDRIVMRLQPHAHLDIMMDIKTPGMSEGVEPATLTHRYPDWLGVDGYEKLLYDAINGDQSHFVHSEEVLESWRIVDDLLCEGESCPIRTVPYIYKGGWGPEHKTRQITKWDYPA
;
A
#
# COMPACT_ATOMS: atom_id res chain seq x y z
N MET A 1 6.15 26.79 -1.71
CA MET A 1 6.27 27.96 -0.79
C MET A 1 7.36 27.75 0.26
N VAL A 2 7.46 26.59 0.92
CA VAL A 2 8.49 26.28 1.94
C VAL A 2 9.91 26.39 1.39
N GLU A 3 10.18 25.85 0.21
CA GLU A 3 11.51 25.83 -0.44
C GLU A 3 12.07 27.21 -0.81
N ARG A 4 11.24 28.26 -0.78
CA ARG A 4 11.71 29.64 -0.97
C ARG A 4 12.40 30.20 0.27
N HIS A 5 12.16 29.62 1.44
CA HIS A 5 12.62 30.14 2.73
C HIS A 5 13.46 29.15 3.53
N LEU A 6 13.30 27.84 3.30
CA LEU A 6 13.99 26.79 4.02
C LEU A 6 14.70 25.85 3.05
N ARG A 7 15.87 25.36 3.45
CA ARG A 7 16.54 24.28 2.73
C ARG A 7 15.88 22.96 3.10
N GLU A 8 15.82 22.01 2.19
CA GLU A 8 15.20 20.70 2.40
C GLU A 8 15.70 20.01 3.69
N LYS A 9 16.99 20.10 4.00
CA LYS A 9 17.58 19.57 5.23
C LYS A 9 17.04 20.16 6.54
N GLN A 10 16.27 21.24 6.48
CA GLN A 10 15.62 21.89 7.63
C GLN A 10 14.15 21.50 7.76
N VAL A 11 13.63 20.68 6.83
CA VAL A 11 12.22 20.32 6.76
C VAL A 11 12.07 18.83 6.99
N TYR A 12 11.23 18.46 7.95
CA TYR A 12 10.91 17.09 8.33
C TYR A 12 9.43 16.85 8.05
N ARG A 13 9.11 16.33 6.83
CA ARG A 13 7.73 15.98 6.46
C ARG A 13 7.40 14.62 7.00
N ILE A 14 6.49 14.58 7.96
CA ILE A 14 6.10 13.37 8.66
C ILE A 14 5.05 12.60 7.83
N ASP A 15 5.38 11.35 7.53
CA ASP A 15 4.45 10.27 7.29
C ASP A 15 4.65 9.24 8.40
N HIS A 16 3.68 9.08 9.28
CA HIS A 16 3.84 8.24 10.46
C HIS A 16 4.03 6.75 10.13
N TYR A 17 3.64 6.30 8.93
CA TYR A 17 3.93 4.94 8.45
C TYR A 17 5.43 4.68 8.37
N LEU A 18 6.20 5.65 7.88
CA LEU A 18 7.66 5.52 7.78
C LEU A 18 8.37 5.41 9.14
N GLY A 19 7.72 5.87 10.22
CA GLY A 19 8.22 5.69 11.58
C GLY A 19 7.98 4.29 12.16
N LYS A 20 7.12 3.47 11.53
CA LYS A 20 6.79 2.13 12.06
C LYS A 20 7.87 1.12 11.69
N ASP A 21 8.34 0.36 12.67
CA ASP A 21 9.36 -0.68 12.47
C ASP A 21 8.87 -1.77 11.51
N THR A 22 7.58 -2.10 11.55
CA THR A 22 6.96 -3.08 10.65
C THR A 22 6.99 -2.63 9.19
N VAL A 23 6.85 -1.34 8.91
CA VAL A 23 6.99 -0.77 7.56
C VAL A 23 8.46 -0.79 7.14
N ASN A 24 9.38 -0.41 8.02
CA ASN A 24 10.82 -0.47 7.75
C ASN A 24 11.33 -1.89 7.56
N ASN A 25 10.64 -2.89 8.13
CA ASN A 25 10.95 -4.30 7.92
C ASN A 25 10.83 -4.75 6.46
N ILE A 26 10.07 -4.05 5.62
CA ILE A 26 10.02 -4.31 4.17
C ILE A 26 11.43 -4.26 3.59
N LEU A 27 12.22 -3.23 3.95
CA LEU A 27 13.59 -3.08 3.47
C LEU A 27 14.52 -4.16 4.03
N ALA A 28 14.38 -4.49 5.32
CA ALA A 28 15.16 -5.54 5.95
C ALA A 28 14.86 -6.92 5.32
N THR A 29 13.58 -7.23 5.10
CA THR A 29 13.15 -8.47 4.45
C THR A 29 13.75 -8.59 3.05
N ARG A 30 13.74 -7.51 2.28
CA ARG A 30 14.31 -7.51 0.92
C ARG A 30 15.83 -7.58 0.91
N PHE A 31 16.49 -6.66 1.60
CA PHE A 31 17.93 -6.39 1.39
C PHE A 31 18.87 -7.13 2.34
N SER A 32 18.33 -7.86 3.33
CA SER A 32 19.11 -8.72 4.20
C SER A 32 19.03 -10.21 3.82
N ASN A 33 18.18 -10.57 2.82
CA ASN A 33 17.91 -11.97 2.49
C ASN A 33 18.20 -12.27 1.02
N ILE A 34 19.30 -12.99 0.78
CA ILE A 34 19.75 -13.37 -0.57
C ILE A 34 18.73 -14.25 -1.32
N ILE A 35 17.83 -14.93 -0.62
CA ILE A 35 16.80 -15.79 -1.23
C ILE A 35 15.61 -14.99 -1.78
N LEU A 36 15.38 -13.77 -1.31
CA LEU A 36 14.21 -12.98 -1.69
C LEU A 36 14.51 -11.96 -2.80
N GLU A 37 15.58 -11.17 -2.69
CA GLU A 37 15.87 -10.09 -3.62
C GLU A 37 15.99 -10.54 -5.09
N PRO A 38 16.59 -11.71 -5.44
CA PRO A 38 16.61 -12.21 -6.82
C PRO A 38 15.21 -12.46 -7.40
N LEU A 39 14.24 -12.79 -6.56
CA LEU A 39 12.85 -13.02 -6.96
C LEU A 39 12.04 -11.72 -7.06
N TRP A 40 12.57 -10.59 -6.56
CA TRP A 40 11.84 -9.33 -6.38
C TRP A 40 11.79 -8.49 -7.65
N ASN A 41 11.20 -9.06 -8.73
CA ASN A 41 11.09 -8.42 -10.03
C ASN A 41 10.01 -9.08 -10.90
N ARG A 42 9.72 -8.46 -12.05
CA ARG A 42 8.72 -8.90 -13.04
C ARG A 42 8.91 -10.31 -13.60
N GLN A 43 10.06 -10.92 -13.44
CA GLN A 43 10.29 -12.30 -13.94
C GLN A 43 9.59 -13.32 -13.04
N TYR A 44 9.51 -13.05 -11.74
CA TYR A 44 9.00 -13.97 -10.73
C TYR A 44 7.72 -13.48 -10.06
N ILE A 45 7.52 -12.16 -9.91
CA ILE A 45 6.33 -11.59 -9.29
C ILE A 45 5.23 -11.45 -10.34
N ASP A 46 4.04 -11.97 -10.04
CA ASP A 46 2.85 -11.86 -10.84
C ASP A 46 2.10 -10.55 -10.53
N GLU A 47 1.86 -10.29 -9.27
CA GLU A 47 1.23 -9.06 -8.80
C GLU A 47 1.65 -8.71 -7.36
N VAL A 48 1.47 -7.45 -7.00
CA VAL A 48 1.59 -6.94 -5.63
C VAL A 48 0.24 -6.37 -5.21
N GLN A 49 -0.21 -6.70 -3.98
CA GLN A 49 -1.44 -6.12 -3.43
C GLN A 49 -1.09 -5.36 -2.14
N ILE A 50 -1.62 -4.14 -2.01
CA ILE A 50 -1.42 -3.27 -0.84
C ILE A 50 -2.78 -2.91 -0.27
N PHE A 51 -3.03 -3.34 0.97
CA PHE A 51 -4.23 -3.02 1.72
C PHE A 51 -3.93 -2.03 2.84
N ALA A 52 -4.83 -1.07 3.04
CA ALA A 52 -4.84 -0.17 4.18
C ALA A 52 -6.29 0.11 4.58
N THR A 53 -6.91 -0.81 5.32
CA THR A 53 -8.35 -0.81 5.59
C THR A 53 -8.66 -0.60 7.07
N GLU A 54 -9.80 0.04 7.35
CA GLU A 54 -10.31 0.35 8.67
C GLU A 54 -11.75 -0.14 8.84
N THR A 55 -12.06 -0.72 10.02
CA THR A 55 -13.42 -1.17 10.34
C THR A 55 -14.34 -0.04 10.81
N ILE A 56 -13.75 1.05 11.28
CA ILE A 56 -14.46 2.25 11.74
C ILE A 56 -14.82 3.18 10.58
N GLY A 57 -15.82 4.05 10.78
CA GLY A 57 -16.16 5.15 9.88
C GLY A 57 -15.35 6.41 10.15
N CYS A 58 -15.96 7.56 9.88
CA CYS A 58 -15.33 8.88 10.13
C CYS A 58 -15.71 9.48 11.48
N GLU A 59 -16.29 8.71 12.38
CA GLU A 59 -16.87 9.14 13.65
C GLU A 59 -15.98 10.18 14.37
N GLY A 60 -16.55 11.37 14.63
CA GLY A 60 -15.88 12.49 15.28
C GLY A 60 -14.82 13.24 14.44
N ARG A 61 -14.56 12.81 13.20
CA ARG A 61 -13.62 13.45 12.26
C ARG A 61 -14.22 13.71 10.88
N SER A 62 -15.53 13.62 10.75
CA SER A 62 -16.24 13.69 9.46
C SER A 62 -15.97 15.01 8.73
N GLN A 63 -15.92 16.14 9.44
CA GLN A 63 -15.60 17.45 8.86
C GLN A 63 -14.19 17.50 8.24
N TYR A 64 -13.19 16.92 8.91
CA TYR A 64 -11.85 16.80 8.34
C TYR A 64 -11.87 15.88 7.12
N TYR A 65 -12.54 14.75 7.24
CA TYR A 65 -12.58 13.74 6.19
C TYR A 65 -13.30 14.21 4.94
N GLU A 66 -14.30 15.09 5.10
CA GLU A 66 -15.04 15.70 3.99
C GLU A 66 -14.12 16.48 3.02
N THR A 67 -13.04 17.03 3.54
CA THR A 67 -12.06 17.76 2.72
C THR A 67 -10.92 16.88 2.21
N SER A 68 -10.60 15.78 2.89
CA SER A 68 -9.48 14.90 2.53
C SER A 68 -9.91 13.70 1.69
N GLY A 69 -10.92 12.97 2.13
CA GLY A 69 -11.35 11.71 1.52
C GLY A 69 -10.24 10.64 1.51
N ALA A 70 -10.58 9.44 1.06
CA ALA A 70 -9.66 8.30 1.05
C ALA A 70 -8.41 8.52 0.16
N VAL A 71 -8.56 9.32 -0.90
CA VAL A 71 -7.45 9.57 -1.84
C VAL A 71 -6.35 10.38 -1.18
N ARG A 72 -6.68 11.52 -0.55
CA ARG A 72 -5.68 12.38 0.09
C ARG A 72 -5.21 11.82 1.43
N ASP A 73 -6.14 11.21 2.20
CA ASP A 73 -5.85 10.71 3.54
C ASP A 73 -4.97 9.46 3.55
N MET A 74 -5.10 8.61 2.54
CA MET A 74 -4.44 7.30 2.53
C MET A 74 -3.60 7.03 1.28
N LEU A 75 -4.16 7.21 0.07
CA LEU A 75 -3.48 6.80 -1.15
C LEU A 75 -2.27 7.69 -1.44
N GLN A 76 -2.47 9.00 -1.49
CA GLN A 76 -1.46 10.01 -1.87
C GLN A 76 -0.22 9.99 -0.98
N ASN A 77 -0.36 9.56 0.26
CA ASN A 77 0.73 9.53 1.24
C ASN A 77 1.14 8.10 1.62
N HIS A 78 0.48 7.50 2.60
CA HIS A 78 0.88 6.24 3.22
C HIS A 78 1.04 5.09 2.23
N MET A 79 0.06 4.89 1.34
CA MET A 79 0.10 3.75 0.42
C MET A 79 1.17 3.92 -0.65
N LEU A 80 1.35 5.14 -1.18
CA LEU A 80 2.42 5.41 -2.13
C LEU A 80 3.81 5.31 -1.48
N GLN A 81 3.97 5.61 -0.19
CA GLN A 81 5.21 5.36 0.52
C GLN A 81 5.48 3.86 0.71
N VAL A 82 4.47 3.07 1.07
CA VAL A 82 4.60 1.60 1.14
C VAL A 82 4.96 1.03 -0.23
N LEU A 83 4.28 1.45 -1.30
CA LEU A 83 4.61 1.06 -2.67
C LEU A 83 6.07 1.39 -3.00
N ALA A 84 6.53 2.59 -2.66
CA ALA A 84 7.90 3.00 -2.93
C ALA A 84 8.93 2.11 -2.23
N LEU A 85 8.70 1.73 -0.96
CA LEU A 85 9.57 0.81 -0.21
C LEU A 85 9.55 -0.62 -0.79
N VAL A 86 8.39 -1.08 -1.25
CA VAL A 86 8.26 -2.39 -1.90
C VAL A 86 8.97 -2.41 -3.25
N ALA A 87 8.89 -1.32 -4.02
CA ALA A 87 9.30 -1.32 -5.43
C ALA A 87 10.71 -0.74 -5.68
N MET A 88 11.33 -0.04 -4.71
CA MET A 88 12.61 0.63 -4.91
C MET A 88 13.77 -0.35 -5.18
N GLU A 89 14.81 0.15 -5.83
CA GLU A 89 16.08 -0.55 -5.94
C GLU A 89 16.82 -0.55 -4.59
N ALA A 90 17.73 -1.51 -4.43
CA ALA A 90 18.59 -1.53 -3.25
C ALA A 90 19.44 -0.25 -3.19
N PRO A 91 19.34 0.56 -2.13
CA PRO A 91 20.15 1.76 -2.00
C PRO A 91 21.63 1.37 -1.77
N CYS A 92 22.56 2.14 -2.31
CA CYS A 92 23.99 1.87 -2.08
C CYS A 92 24.42 2.08 -0.63
N ARG A 93 23.61 2.75 0.18
CA ARG A 93 23.77 2.95 1.63
C ARG A 93 22.42 3.19 2.28
N MET A 94 22.23 2.68 3.49
CA MET A 94 21.04 2.93 4.31
C MET A 94 21.14 4.30 4.99
N ASN A 95 20.91 5.38 4.22
CA ASN A 95 20.83 6.75 4.72
C ASN A 95 19.76 7.55 3.97
N ALA A 96 19.36 8.68 4.53
CA ALA A 96 18.28 9.52 4.02
C ALA A 96 18.41 9.85 2.52
N ARG A 97 19.62 10.22 2.06
CA ARG A 97 19.84 10.63 0.67
C ARG A 97 19.57 9.50 -0.31
N GLU A 98 20.12 8.32 -0.04
CA GLU A 98 20.02 7.19 -0.98
C GLU A 98 18.62 6.56 -0.93
N LEU A 99 18.00 6.45 0.27
CA LEU A 99 16.62 5.98 0.40
C LEU A 99 15.64 6.87 -0.36
N ARG A 100 15.72 8.18 -0.19
CA ARG A 100 14.87 9.15 -0.89
C ARG A 100 15.04 9.08 -2.40
N ARG A 101 16.29 8.95 -2.86
CA ARG A 101 16.60 8.84 -4.28
C ARG A 101 15.93 7.63 -4.91
N GLU A 102 16.00 6.47 -4.26
CA GLU A 102 15.39 5.26 -4.80
C GLU A 102 13.86 5.32 -4.74
N LYS A 103 13.28 5.84 -3.65
CA LYS A 103 11.82 6.06 -3.57
C LYS A 103 11.32 7.03 -4.63
N THR A 104 11.99 8.16 -4.82
CA THR A 104 11.62 9.14 -5.86
C THR A 104 11.62 8.54 -7.26
N LYS A 105 12.61 7.70 -7.60
CA LYS A 105 12.63 6.99 -8.90
C LYS A 105 11.40 6.11 -9.12
N VAL A 106 10.96 5.41 -8.08
CA VAL A 106 9.75 4.59 -8.14
C VAL A 106 8.54 5.48 -8.39
N LEU A 107 8.34 6.50 -7.56
CA LEU A 107 7.18 7.39 -7.67
C LEU A 107 7.14 8.11 -9.03
N ALA A 108 8.28 8.58 -9.53
CA ALA A 108 8.38 9.20 -10.86
C ALA A 108 8.00 8.24 -12.00
N ALA A 109 8.28 6.94 -11.85
CA ALA A 109 7.91 5.90 -12.81
C ALA A 109 6.49 5.35 -12.58
N THR A 110 5.80 5.77 -11.51
CA THR A 110 4.48 5.25 -11.18
C THR A 110 3.39 6.00 -11.92
N ARG A 111 2.46 5.24 -12.51
CA ARG A 111 1.21 5.75 -13.09
C ARG A 111 0.00 5.00 -12.51
N LEU A 112 -1.13 5.67 -12.55
CA LEU A 112 -2.42 5.10 -12.20
C LEU A 112 -2.99 4.29 -13.36
N GLY A 113 -3.62 3.16 -13.06
CA GLY A 113 -4.41 2.39 -14.03
C GLY A 113 -5.76 3.04 -14.29
N THR A 114 -6.49 2.50 -15.27
CA THR A 114 -7.83 2.99 -15.64
C THR A 114 -8.97 2.30 -14.89
N ASP A 115 -8.63 1.35 -14.03
CA ASP A 115 -9.54 0.48 -13.28
C ASP A 115 -9.84 0.99 -11.86
N VAL A 116 -9.67 2.29 -11.60
CA VAL A 116 -9.89 2.87 -10.27
C VAL A 116 -11.36 2.98 -9.94
N ILE A 117 -11.71 2.60 -8.73
CA ILE A 117 -13.06 2.68 -8.18
C ILE A 117 -13.04 3.50 -6.90
N LEU A 118 -13.92 4.49 -6.85
CA LEU A 118 -14.21 5.29 -5.66
C LEU A 118 -15.48 4.75 -5.00
N GLY A 119 -15.45 4.58 -3.69
CA GLY A 119 -16.60 4.14 -2.89
C GLY A 119 -16.92 5.12 -1.76
N GLN A 120 -18.18 5.16 -1.35
CA GLN A 120 -18.63 5.88 -0.17
C GLN A 120 -19.52 4.94 0.66
N TYR A 121 -19.24 4.76 1.96
CA TYR A 121 -20.07 3.88 2.77
C TYR A 121 -21.46 4.47 3.02
N ASP A 122 -22.45 3.60 3.08
CA ASP A 122 -23.83 3.95 3.38
C ASP A 122 -23.92 4.60 4.77
N GLY A 123 -24.60 5.74 4.85
CA GLY A 123 -24.68 6.55 6.08
C GLY A 123 -23.63 7.65 6.21
N TYR A 124 -22.59 7.72 5.37
CA TYR A 124 -21.58 8.79 5.43
C TYR A 124 -22.20 10.19 5.38
N ARG A 125 -23.13 10.41 4.44
CA ARG A 125 -23.82 11.70 4.25
C ARG A 125 -24.73 12.10 5.41
N SER A 126 -25.00 11.18 6.35
CA SER A 126 -25.79 11.43 7.56
C SER A 126 -24.92 11.76 8.76
N GLU A 127 -23.60 11.74 8.62
CA GLU A 127 -22.67 12.10 9.70
C GLU A 127 -22.61 13.61 9.91
N GLU A 128 -22.39 14.02 11.15
CA GLU A 128 -22.29 15.43 11.52
C GLU A 128 -21.14 16.12 10.79
N GLY A 129 -21.43 17.25 10.13
CA GLY A 129 -20.42 18.04 9.39
C GLY A 129 -20.13 17.55 7.97
N VAL A 130 -20.89 16.59 7.45
CA VAL A 130 -20.83 16.12 6.06
C VAL A 130 -21.95 16.77 5.24
N ASP A 131 -21.63 17.18 4.00
CA ASP A 131 -22.62 17.68 3.07
C ASP A 131 -23.57 16.52 2.68
N PRO A 132 -24.91 16.68 2.77
CA PRO A 132 -25.87 15.67 2.33
C PRO A 132 -25.72 15.22 0.87
N ASN A 133 -25.09 16.02 0.04
CA ASN A 133 -24.76 15.72 -1.36
C ASN A 133 -23.29 15.37 -1.58
N SER A 134 -22.53 15.13 -0.51
CA SER A 134 -21.10 14.85 -0.59
C SER A 134 -20.77 13.77 -1.61
N SER A 135 -19.74 14.03 -2.43
CA SER A 135 -19.11 13.06 -3.32
C SER A 135 -17.75 12.59 -2.80
N THR A 136 -17.40 12.93 -1.57
CA THR A 136 -16.11 12.54 -0.96
C THR A 136 -15.99 11.02 -0.85
N PRO A 137 -14.97 10.41 -1.45
CA PRO A 137 -14.79 8.97 -1.38
C PRO A 137 -14.27 8.54 0.00
N THR A 138 -14.91 7.54 0.59
CA THR A 138 -14.48 6.91 1.84
C THR A 138 -13.72 5.60 1.60
N SER A 139 -13.64 5.17 0.35
CA SER A 139 -12.77 4.09 -0.10
C SER A 139 -12.27 4.37 -1.51
N VAL A 140 -11.12 3.82 -1.83
CA VAL A 140 -10.55 3.81 -3.18
C VAL A 140 -9.81 2.50 -3.39
N ALA A 141 -10.01 1.89 -4.56
CA ALA A 141 -9.31 0.70 -5.00
C ALA A 141 -8.96 0.81 -6.48
N GLY A 142 -7.88 0.18 -6.89
CA GLY A 142 -7.43 0.21 -8.29
C GLY A 142 -6.06 -0.41 -8.46
N THR A 143 -5.45 -0.14 -9.61
CA THR A 143 -4.13 -0.62 -9.96
C THR A 143 -3.18 0.53 -10.23
N LEU A 144 -1.96 0.42 -9.74
CA LEU A 144 -0.82 1.25 -10.07
C LEU A 144 0.16 0.41 -10.89
N TYR A 145 0.90 1.04 -11.78
CA TYR A 145 1.99 0.42 -12.54
C TYR A 145 3.27 1.22 -12.33
N VAL A 146 4.39 0.52 -12.22
CA VAL A 146 5.71 1.14 -12.10
C VAL A 146 6.46 0.86 -13.41
N ASP A 147 6.49 1.85 -14.30
CA ASP A 147 7.03 1.74 -15.65
C ASP A 147 8.56 1.85 -15.61
N ASN A 148 9.21 0.83 -15.07
CA ASN A 148 10.64 0.68 -15.05
C ASN A 148 11.06 -0.76 -15.39
N TRP A 149 12.36 -0.97 -15.57
CA TRP A 149 12.90 -2.25 -16.00
C TRP A 149 12.57 -3.42 -15.05
N ARG A 150 12.49 -3.15 -13.75
CA ARG A 150 12.20 -4.17 -12.72
C ARG A 150 10.72 -4.58 -12.73
N TRP A 151 9.80 -3.66 -12.97
CA TRP A 151 8.39 -3.82 -12.69
C TRP A 151 7.45 -3.75 -13.88
N GLU A 152 7.97 -3.43 -15.08
CA GLU A 152 7.14 -3.31 -16.28
C GLU A 152 6.18 -4.50 -16.43
N GLY A 153 4.87 -4.20 -16.49
CA GLY A 153 3.80 -5.17 -16.65
C GLY A 153 3.31 -5.81 -15.34
N VAL A 154 3.95 -5.58 -14.18
CA VAL A 154 3.46 -6.08 -12.89
C VAL A 154 2.42 -5.12 -12.32
N PRO A 155 1.17 -5.57 -12.07
CA PRO A 155 0.16 -4.74 -11.42
C PRO A 155 0.46 -4.61 -9.91
N PHE A 156 0.43 -3.38 -9.42
CA PHE A 156 0.41 -3.04 -8.00
C PHE A 156 -1.02 -2.65 -7.65
N ARG A 157 -1.77 -3.58 -7.11
CA ARG A 157 -3.15 -3.36 -6.74
C ARG A 157 -3.22 -2.72 -5.37
N PHE A 158 -4.11 -1.77 -5.19
CA PHE A 158 -4.27 -1.08 -3.91
C PHE A 158 -5.73 -1.00 -3.51
N MET A 159 -5.97 -1.08 -2.20
CA MET A 159 -7.29 -0.87 -1.62
C MET A 159 -7.16 -0.19 -0.26
N THR A 160 -7.89 0.90 -0.09
CA THR A 160 -8.10 1.54 1.22
C THR A 160 -9.56 1.93 1.39
N GLY A 161 -10.02 1.96 2.63
CA GLY A 161 -11.38 2.40 2.93
C GLY A 161 -11.77 2.24 4.39
N LYS A 162 -12.85 2.92 4.72
CA LYS A 162 -13.52 2.86 6.02
C LYS A 162 -14.71 1.92 5.99
N LYS A 163 -15.15 1.43 7.18
CA LYS A 163 -16.22 0.42 7.34
C LYS A 163 -15.95 -0.86 6.53
N MET A 164 -14.68 -1.21 6.39
CA MET A 164 -14.24 -2.46 5.78
C MET A 164 -14.36 -3.63 6.78
N PRO A 165 -14.39 -4.90 6.33
CA PRO A 165 -14.56 -6.07 7.22
C PRO A 165 -13.45 -6.22 8.23
N TYR A 166 -12.23 -5.83 7.87
CA TYR A 166 -11.04 -5.97 8.69
C TYR A 166 -10.24 -4.68 8.71
N GLN A 167 -9.62 -4.42 9.86
CA GLN A 167 -8.61 -3.37 9.99
C GLN A 167 -7.25 -4.00 9.71
N CYS A 168 -6.58 -3.56 8.64
CA CYS A 168 -5.22 -4.02 8.36
C CYS A 168 -4.44 -3.04 7.48
N VAL A 169 -3.13 -3.11 7.64
CA VAL A 169 -2.17 -2.66 6.63
C VAL A 169 -1.34 -3.86 6.25
N GLU A 170 -1.41 -4.26 4.99
CA GLU A 170 -0.82 -5.50 4.52
C GLU A 170 -0.30 -5.38 3.10
N VAL A 171 0.81 -6.04 2.83
CA VAL A 171 1.38 -6.19 1.49
C VAL A 171 1.42 -7.66 1.15
N VAL A 172 0.80 -8.05 0.05
CA VAL A 172 0.85 -9.41 -0.51
C VAL A 172 1.65 -9.39 -1.80
N ILE A 173 2.69 -10.20 -1.87
CA ILE A 173 3.51 -10.40 -3.06
C ILE A 173 3.19 -11.79 -3.62
N LYS A 174 2.53 -11.86 -4.76
CA LYS A 174 2.19 -13.12 -5.42
C LYS A 174 3.27 -13.47 -6.43
N LEU A 175 3.75 -14.70 -6.36
CA LEU A 175 4.70 -15.21 -7.31
C LEU A 175 3.97 -15.82 -8.52
N LYS A 176 4.64 -15.84 -9.65
CA LYS A 176 4.13 -16.49 -10.86
C LYS A 176 4.07 -17.99 -10.67
N ALA A 177 3.08 -18.61 -11.27
CA ALA A 177 2.99 -20.06 -11.32
C ALA A 177 4.23 -20.67 -11.99
N PRO A 178 4.65 -21.87 -11.57
CA PRO A 178 5.67 -22.63 -12.27
C PRO A 178 5.31 -22.81 -13.74
N PRO A 179 6.29 -22.82 -14.67
CA PRO A 179 6.01 -22.93 -16.10
C PRO A 179 5.42 -24.27 -16.51
N LEU A 180 5.56 -25.28 -15.67
CA LEU A 180 5.00 -26.63 -15.85
C LEU A 180 4.22 -27.03 -14.61
N HIS A 181 2.96 -27.39 -14.79
CA HIS A 181 2.11 -27.96 -13.73
C HIS A 181 2.37 -29.46 -13.64
N LEU A 182 3.30 -29.87 -12.77
CA LEU A 182 3.69 -31.28 -12.57
C LEU A 182 2.92 -31.97 -11.44
N TYR A 183 2.23 -31.18 -10.61
CA TYR A 183 1.43 -31.65 -9.49
C TYR A 183 0.01 -31.09 -9.59
N ASP A 184 -0.95 -31.85 -9.06
CA ASP A 184 -2.33 -31.41 -8.96
C ASP A 184 -2.49 -30.42 -7.79
N GLY A 185 -3.14 -29.28 -8.01
CA GLY A 185 -3.40 -28.27 -7.00
C GLY A 185 -3.33 -26.84 -7.54
N GLU A 186 -3.75 -25.90 -6.72
CA GLU A 186 -3.58 -24.46 -7.00
C GLU A 186 -2.20 -24.01 -6.51
N VAL A 187 -1.54 -23.15 -7.30
CA VAL A 187 -0.27 -22.53 -6.90
C VAL A 187 -0.55 -21.41 -5.91
N ASN A 188 0.07 -21.48 -4.74
CA ASN A 188 -0.16 -20.55 -3.64
C ASN A 188 1.09 -19.74 -3.23
N ASP A 189 2.14 -19.78 -4.03
CA ASP A 189 3.42 -19.13 -3.72
C ASP A 189 3.25 -17.62 -3.53
N ARG A 190 3.37 -17.16 -2.29
CA ARG A 190 3.24 -15.75 -1.95
C ARG A 190 3.96 -15.39 -0.66
N ILE A 191 4.30 -14.11 -0.55
CA ILE A 191 4.84 -13.50 0.66
C ILE A 191 3.81 -12.50 1.17
N VAL A 192 3.40 -12.64 2.44
CA VAL A 192 2.45 -11.74 3.10
C VAL A 192 3.18 -10.98 4.20
N MET A 193 3.15 -9.66 4.14
CA MET A 193 3.68 -8.78 5.16
C MET A 193 2.53 -8.01 5.80
N ARG A 194 2.03 -8.49 6.95
CA ARG A 194 1.08 -7.75 7.77
C ARG A 194 1.86 -6.71 8.58
N LEU A 195 1.61 -5.43 8.30
CA LEU A 195 2.29 -4.32 8.95
C LEU A 195 1.58 -3.88 10.23
N GLN A 196 0.23 -4.00 10.26
CA GLN A 196 -0.61 -3.77 11.44
C GLN A 196 -2.06 -4.26 11.22
N PRO A 197 -2.86 -4.56 12.28
CA PRO A 197 -2.38 -4.98 13.60
C PRO A 197 -1.77 -6.39 13.52
N HIS A 198 -1.23 -6.90 14.63
CA HIS A 198 -0.68 -8.26 14.72
C HIS A 198 0.34 -8.56 13.61
N ALA A 199 1.37 -7.71 13.53
CA ALA A 199 2.38 -7.76 12.49
C ALA A 199 3.02 -9.15 12.35
N HIS A 200 3.13 -9.62 11.11
CA HIS A 200 3.77 -10.89 10.78
C HIS A 200 4.33 -10.91 9.36
N LEU A 201 5.24 -11.83 9.13
CA LEU A 201 5.75 -12.18 7.81
C LEU A 201 5.42 -13.65 7.57
N ASP A 202 4.65 -13.93 6.51
CA ASP A 202 4.36 -15.27 6.04
C ASP A 202 5.01 -15.51 4.67
N ILE A 203 5.66 -16.67 4.53
CA ILE A 203 6.12 -17.17 3.24
C ILE A 203 5.33 -18.46 2.98
N MET A 204 4.47 -18.43 1.98
CA MET A 204 3.63 -19.56 1.59
C MET A 204 4.25 -20.23 0.38
N MET A 205 4.29 -21.55 0.41
CA MET A 205 4.77 -22.42 -0.67
C MET A 205 3.99 -23.71 -0.68
N ASP A 206 3.95 -24.38 -1.81
CA ASP A 206 3.29 -25.67 -1.93
C ASP A 206 4.24 -26.80 -1.56
N ILE A 207 3.75 -27.76 -0.76
CA ILE A 207 4.44 -29.00 -0.40
C ILE A 207 3.63 -30.20 -0.85
N LYS A 208 4.29 -31.33 -1.10
CA LYS A 208 3.58 -32.56 -1.50
C LYS A 208 2.67 -33.04 -0.38
N THR A 209 1.41 -33.30 -0.73
CA THR A 209 0.45 -33.93 0.18
C THR A 209 0.94 -35.38 0.54
N PRO A 210 0.97 -35.73 1.83
CA PRO A 210 1.32 -37.10 2.23
C PRO A 210 0.40 -38.14 1.60
N GLY A 211 0.96 -39.30 1.17
CA GLY A 211 0.21 -40.38 0.60
C GLY A 211 0.57 -40.70 -0.85
N MET A 212 -0.34 -41.43 -1.55
CA MET A 212 -0.12 -41.94 -2.92
C MET A 212 -0.51 -40.93 -4.03
N SER A 213 -1.18 -39.82 -3.69
CA SER A 213 -1.56 -38.82 -4.67
C SER A 213 -0.37 -37.93 -5.04
N GLU A 214 -0.37 -37.39 -6.24
CA GLU A 214 0.58 -36.38 -6.71
C GLU A 214 0.09 -34.93 -6.43
N GLY A 215 -0.80 -34.77 -5.44
CA GLY A 215 -1.31 -33.47 -5.04
C GLY A 215 -0.32 -32.67 -4.18
N VAL A 216 -0.49 -31.34 -4.17
CA VAL A 216 0.21 -30.42 -3.27
C VAL A 216 -0.77 -29.69 -2.36
N GLU A 217 -0.26 -29.25 -1.22
CA GLU A 217 -1.01 -28.45 -0.24
C GLU A 217 -0.15 -27.25 0.22
N PRO A 218 -0.75 -26.10 0.54
CA PRO A 218 -0.01 -24.94 0.98
C PRO A 218 0.60 -25.16 2.36
N ALA A 219 1.89 -24.80 2.49
CA ALA A 219 2.61 -24.69 3.77
C ALA A 219 3.02 -23.24 4.00
N THR A 220 2.95 -22.78 5.25
CA THR A 220 3.27 -21.41 5.61
C THR A 220 4.40 -21.38 6.63
N LEU A 221 5.46 -20.64 6.31
CA LEU A 221 6.50 -20.27 7.25
C LEU A 221 6.15 -18.90 7.83
N THR A 222 5.81 -18.84 9.12
CA THR A 222 5.33 -17.64 9.79
C THR A 222 6.33 -17.12 10.80
N HIS A 223 6.64 -15.82 10.74
CA HIS A 223 7.24 -15.06 11.83
C HIS A 223 6.25 -14.02 12.33
N ARG A 224 5.88 -14.08 13.62
CA ARG A 224 4.99 -13.10 14.27
C ARG A 224 5.79 -12.16 15.13
N TYR A 225 5.56 -10.87 14.96
CA TYR A 225 6.13 -9.85 15.85
C TYR A 225 5.30 -9.80 17.13
N PRO A 226 5.94 -9.69 18.30
CA PRO A 226 5.20 -9.48 19.54
C PRO A 226 4.42 -8.17 19.52
N ASP A 227 3.17 -8.16 19.99
CA ASP A 227 2.30 -6.98 19.97
C ASP A 227 2.85 -5.78 20.79
N TRP A 228 3.79 -6.04 21.73
CA TRP A 228 4.46 -5.01 22.53
C TRP A 228 5.73 -4.44 21.87
N LEU A 229 6.16 -4.98 20.74
CA LEU A 229 7.30 -4.49 19.98
C LEU A 229 6.89 -3.30 19.15
N GLY A 230 7.50 -2.19 19.44
CA GLY A 230 7.50 -1.02 18.59
C GLY A 230 7.36 0.26 19.40
N VAL A 231 8.30 1.12 19.18
CA VAL A 231 8.17 2.54 19.47
C VAL A 231 7.04 3.06 18.59
N ASP A 232 6.17 3.90 19.12
CA ASP A 232 5.16 4.57 18.31
C ASP A 232 5.84 5.29 17.13
N GLY A 233 5.24 5.20 15.95
CA GLY A 233 5.83 5.78 14.75
C GLY A 233 6.14 7.28 14.89
N TYR A 234 5.36 8.03 15.65
CA TYR A 234 5.64 9.44 15.94
C TYR A 234 6.82 9.61 16.91
N GLU A 235 6.92 8.76 17.95
CA GLU A 235 8.04 8.80 18.89
C GLU A 235 9.37 8.59 18.15
N LYS A 236 9.45 7.58 17.29
CA LYS A 236 10.62 7.33 16.43
C LYS A 236 10.96 8.53 15.56
N LEU A 237 9.99 9.08 14.87
CA LEU A 237 10.22 10.23 13.98
C LEU A 237 10.66 11.47 14.74
N LEU A 238 10.12 11.73 15.93
CA LEU A 238 10.58 12.83 16.78
C LEU A 238 12.02 12.63 17.23
N TYR A 239 12.37 11.40 17.63
CA TYR A 239 13.75 11.04 18.00
C TYR A 239 14.71 11.25 16.80
N ASP A 240 14.35 10.77 15.62
CA ASP A 240 15.13 10.94 14.39
C ASP A 240 15.31 12.44 14.03
N ALA A 241 14.24 13.24 14.16
CA ALA A 241 14.30 14.68 13.92
C ALA A 241 15.25 15.42 14.88
N ILE A 242 15.24 15.06 16.18
CA ILE A 242 16.15 15.63 17.18
C ILE A 242 17.60 15.29 16.85
N ASN A 243 17.87 14.08 16.35
CA ASN A 243 19.20 13.64 15.96
C ASN A 243 19.62 14.08 14.55
N GLY A 244 18.75 14.76 13.81
CA GLY A 244 19.04 15.22 12.45
C GLY A 244 19.01 14.11 11.40
N ASP A 245 18.48 12.94 11.72
CA ASP A 245 18.30 11.84 10.77
C ASP A 245 17.00 12.04 9.99
N GLN A 246 17.12 12.13 8.68
CA GLN A 246 15.99 12.31 7.78
C GLN A 246 15.60 11.02 7.01
N SER A 247 16.10 9.87 7.40
CA SER A 247 15.91 8.60 6.67
C SER A 247 14.46 8.17 6.58
N HIS A 248 13.65 8.52 7.59
CA HIS A 248 12.23 8.16 7.68
C HIS A 248 11.27 9.33 7.36
N PHE A 249 11.78 10.40 6.71
CA PHE A 249 10.97 11.56 6.33
C PHE A 249 10.79 11.66 4.82
N VAL A 250 9.64 12.18 4.43
CA VAL A 250 9.28 12.33 3.02
C VAL A 250 9.99 13.54 2.42
N HIS A 251 10.61 13.37 1.26
CA HIS A 251 11.26 14.46 0.51
C HIS A 251 10.24 15.24 -0.33
N SER A 252 10.55 16.50 -0.63
CA SER A 252 9.68 17.35 -1.45
C SER A 252 9.38 16.76 -2.83
N GLU A 253 10.37 16.15 -3.49
CA GLU A 253 10.20 15.50 -4.78
C GLU A 253 9.23 14.30 -4.69
N GLU A 254 9.32 13.50 -3.62
CA GLU A 254 8.38 12.40 -3.39
C GLU A 254 6.94 12.91 -3.23
N VAL A 255 6.75 14.03 -2.52
CA VAL A 255 5.42 14.68 -2.37
C VAL A 255 4.87 15.12 -3.73
N LEU A 256 5.70 15.76 -4.56
CA LEU A 256 5.28 16.23 -5.88
C LEU A 256 4.87 15.06 -6.79
N GLU A 257 5.69 14.01 -6.82
CA GLU A 257 5.37 12.82 -7.62
C GLU A 257 4.12 12.09 -7.10
N SER A 258 3.95 12.01 -5.78
CA SER A 258 2.75 11.41 -5.19
C SER A 258 1.47 12.17 -5.57
N TRP A 259 1.51 13.50 -5.62
CA TRP A 259 0.38 14.30 -6.12
C TRP A 259 0.14 14.08 -7.61
N ARG A 260 1.18 14.06 -8.43
CA ARG A 260 1.06 13.78 -9.87
C ARG A 260 0.33 12.46 -10.13
N ILE A 261 0.62 11.41 -9.35
CA ILE A 261 0.00 10.08 -9.52
C ILE A 261 -1.51 10.13 -9.29
N VAL A 262 -1.99 10.92 -8.33
CA VAL A 262 -3.41 10.94 -7.94
C VAL A 262 -4.20 12.13 -8.50
N ASP A 263 -3.56 13.01 -9.27
CA ASP A 263 -4.17 14.27 -9.74
C ASP A 263 -5.46 14.02 -10.54
N ASP A 264 -5.46 12.97 -11.37
CA ASP A 264 -6.63 12.56 -12.15
C ASP A 264 -7.83 12.09 -11.30
N LEU A 265 -7.60 11.70 -10.03
CA LEU A 265 -8.66 11.33 -9.08
C LEU A 265 -9.24 12.52 -8.32
N LEU A 266 -8.55 13.63 -8.34
CA LEU A 266 -8.87 14.82 -7.55
C LEU A 266 -9.43 15.96 -8.42
N CYS A 267 -9.43 15.80 -9.73
CA CYS A 267 -10.00 16.78 -10.62
C CYS A 267 -11.54 16.79 -10.50
N GLU A 268 -12.15 17.95 -10.73
CA GLU A 268 -13.58 18.14 -10.71
C GLU A 268 -14.07 18.59 -12.09
N GLY A 269 -15.23 18.08 -12.53
CA GLY A 269 -15.89 18.50 -13.77
C GLY A 269 -15.95 17.41 -14.86
N GLU A 270 -16.58 17.77 -16.00
CA GLU A 270 -16.85 16.84 -17.10
C GLU A 270 -15.59 16.38 -17.86
N SER A 271 -14.50 17.11 -17.74
CA SER A 271 -13.23 16.80 -18.39
C SER A 271 -12.33 15.84 -17.60
N CYS A 272 -12.77 15.40 -16.41
CA CYS A 272 -12.00 14.50 -15.58
C CYS A 272 -11.92 13.11 -16.18
N PRO A 273 -10.70 12.50 -16.30
CA PRO A 273 -10.51 11.20 -16.92
C PRO A 273 -11.14 10.06 -16.11
N ILE A 274 -11.32 10.25 -14.81
CA ILE A 274 -11.91 9.26 -13.90
C ILE A 274 -13.22 9.83 -13.31
N ARG A 275 -14.27 9.01 -13.35
CA ARG A 275 -15.57 9.42 -12.81
C ARG A 275 -15.47 9.57 -11.28
N THR A 276 -15.71 10.77 -10.79
CA THR A 276 -15.54 11.14 -9.37
C THR A 276 -16.73 10.80 -8.47
N VAL A 277 -17.87 10.34 -9.02
CA VAL A 277 -19.03 9.95 -8.20
C VAL A 277 -18.81 8.57 -7.59
N PRO A 278 -18.66 8.47 -6.26
CA PRO A 278 -18.38 7.19 -5.61
C PRO A 278 -19.59 6.25 -5.63
N TYR A 279 -19.32 4.96 -5.69
CA TYR A 279 -20.32 3.92 -5.49
C TYR A 279 -20.66 3.78 -4.00
N ILE A 280 -21.95 3.68 -3.67
CA ILE A 280 -22.36 3.44 -2.29
C ILE A 280 -22.19 1.96 -1.93
N TYR A 281 -21.58 1.66 -0.77
CA TYR A 281 -21.43 0.32 -0.22
C TYR A 281 -21.91 0.22 1.23
N LYS A 282 -22.46 -0.93 1.60
CA LYS A 282 -23.09 -1.18 2.92
C LYS A 282 -22.13 -1.82 3.95
N GLY A 283 -20.90 -1.41 3.98
CA GLY A 283 -19.85 -2.12 4.69
C GLY A 283 -19.34 -3.33 3.89
N GLY A 284 -18.31 -3.99 4.37
CA GLY A 284 -17.66 -5.05 3.60
C GLY A 284 -16.54 -4.49 2.71
N TRP A 285 -16.08 -5.28 1.72
CA TRP A 285 -14.91 -4.94 0.89
C TRP A 285 -15.17 -3.84 -0.17
N GLY A 286 -16.02 -2.88 0.15
CA GLY A 286 -16.33 -1.77 -0.74
C GLY A 286 -17.42 -2.12 -1.76
N PRO A 287 -17.48 -1.45 -2.92
CA PRO A 287 -18.46 -1.75 -3.95
C PRO A 287 -18.16 -3.10 -4.62
N GLU A 288 -18.53 -4.20 -3.93
CA GLU A 288 -18.17 -5.60 -4.23
C GLU A 288 -18.27 -6.01 -5.70
N HIS A 289 -19.33 -5.54 -6.38
CA HIS A 289 -19.53 -5.89 -7.79
C HIS A 289 -18.44 -5.31 -8.71
N LYS A 290 -17.85 -4.19 -8.32
CA LYS A 290 -16.84 -3.50 -9.11
C LYS A 290 -15.43 -3.90 -8.69
N THR A 291 -15.17 -4.00 -7.39
CA THR A 291 -13.86 -4.43 -6.88
C THR A 291 -13.55 -5.88 -7.29
N ARG A 292 -14.53 -6.77 -7.31
CA ARG A 292 -14.35 -8.15 -7.83
C ARG A 292 -14.03 -8.22 -9.32
N GLN A 293 -14.46 -7.23 -10.11
CA GLN A 293 -14.11 -7.15 -11.54
C GLN A 293 -12.67 -6.71 -11.77
N ILE A 294 -12.11 -5.93 -10.85
CA ILE A 294 -10.74 -5.44 -10.96
C ILE A 294 -9.74 -6.57 -10.70
N THR A 295 -10.05 -7.45 -9.72
CA THR A 295 -9.03 -8.38 -9.22
C THR A 295 -9.59 -9.62 -8.56
N LYS A 296 -8.80 -10.70 -8.57
CA LYS A 296 -8.86 -11.73 -7.54
C LYS A 296 -8.01 -11.25 -6.35
N TRP A 297 -8.66 -10.60 -5.38
CA TRP A 297 -7.98 -10.16 -4.17
C TRP A 297 -7.67 -11.34 -3.25
N ASP A 298 -6.46 -11.35 -2.70
CA ASP A 298 -6.16 -12.17 -1.52
C ASP A 298 -6.55 -11.35 -0.28
N TYR A 299 -7.86 -11.31 0.01
CA TYR A 299 -8.36 -10.54 1.14
C TYR A 299 -7.70 -10.98 2.44
N PRO A 300 -7.29 -10.03 3.28
CA PRO A 300 -6.77 -10.31 4.62
C PRO A 300 -7.73 -11.18 5.42
N ALA A 301 -7.20 -12.20 6.07
CA ALA A 301 -7.94 -13.13 6.91
C ALA A 301 -8.07 -12.60 8.35
#